data_6e6de20de989a956bf6ec01717ae48d3
#
_entry.id   6e6de20de989a956bf6ec01717ae48d3
#
_cell.length_a   1.000
_cell.length_b   1.000
_cell.length_c   1.000
_cell.angle_alpha   90.00
_cell.angle_beta   90.00
_cell.angle_gamma   90.00
#
_symmetry.space_group_name_H-M   'P 1'
#
loop_
_entity.id
_entity.type
_entity.pdbx_description
1 polymer ?
#
loop_
_entity_poly.entity_id
_entity_poly.type
_entity_poly.pdbx_seq_one_letter_code
_entity_poly.pdbx_strand_id
1 'polypeptide(L)'
;GLGDVYKRQLVNIWQVRSGRLLHTVAGHTQGVNGLCWTRDSCYVASVSDDKTVRLWDADTGRLVRTFLGHTSYIMCVACHPLSTLLVSGGFDETIRLWDMQRGTCHREIAAHSEAVTSLDFCADGTMIASSSYDGLIRLWDTNAGLCLRTLQHTDQAPVGSVQFSPSSLHLLASSLDHVVRLWDIANARVVKSYTSHKNAQYAGTSLFVLDGTHARVVCGSEDHCVYVWDVQTKEVVCKLAAHRDVVSCVAVHPTRPLLASGSLAQD
;
A
#
# COMPACT_ATOMS: atom_id res chain seq x y z
N GLY A 1 7.92 -16.09 21.36
CA GLY A 1 9.27 -16.63 21.35
C GLY A 1 10.14 -16.04 20.25
N LEU A 2 11.44 -16.28 20.29
CA LEU A 2 12.41 -15.81 19.30
C LEU A 2 12.09 -16.23 17.84
N GLY A 3 11.31 -17.29 17.64
CA GLY A 3 10.90 -17.77 16.32
C GLY A 3 9.94 -16.84 15.56
N ASP A 4 9.14 -16.04 16.25
CA ASP A 4 8.17 -15.16 15.61
C ASP A 4 8.81 -13.87 15.07
N VAL A 5 9.87 -13.40 15.72
CA VAL A 5 10.63 -12.21 15.25
C VAL A 5 11.33 -12.49 13.93
N TYR A 6 11.89 -13.69 13.75
CA TYR A 6 12.56 -14.09 12.50
C TYR A 6 11.59 -14.25 11.32
N LYS A 7 10.35 -14.66 11.56
CA LYS A 7 9.37 -14.89 10.48
C LYS A 7 8.87 -13.61 9.84
N ARG A 8 8.86 -12.48 10.56
CA ARG A 8 8.48 -11.16 10.04
C ARG A 8 9.56 -10.51 9.15
N GLN A 9 10.75 -11.12 9.04
CA GLN A 9 11.88 -10.61 8.25
C GLN A 9 11.98 -11.24 6.86
N LEU A 10 11.10 -12.20 6.57
CA LEU A 10 11.13 -12.97 5.32
C LEU A 10 10.06 -12.48 4.36
N VAL A 11 10.40 -12.48 3.07
CA VAL A 11 9.45 -12.29 1.98
C VAL A 11 9.31 -13.61 1.23
N ASN A 12 8.07 -14.09 1.10
CA ASN A 12 7.76 -15.32 0.39
C ASN A 12 7.09 -15.02 -0.95
N ILE A 13 7.60 -15.63 -2.00
CA ILE A 13 7.04 -15.53 -3.35
C ILE A 13 6.36 -16.86 -3.68
N TRP A 14 5.06 -16.78 -3.98
CA TRP A 14 4.21 -17.95 -4.22
C TRP A 14 3.67 -18.00 -5.63
N GLN A 15 3.55 -19.18 -6.19
CA GLN A 15 2.85 -19.42 -7.45
C GLN A 15 1.34 -19.53 -7.17
N VAL A 16 0.57 -18.55 -7.62
CA VAL A 16 -0.88 -18.45 -7.34
C VAL A 16 -1.67 -19.68 -7.78
N ARG A 17 -1.36 -20.27 -8.96
CA ARG A 17 -2.12 -21.42 -9.48
C ARG A 17 -1.98 -22.69 -8.66
N SER A 18 -0.79 -22.96 -8.15
CA SER A 18 -0.46 -24.23 -7.47
C SER A 18 -0.41 -24.07 -5.95
N GLY A 19 -0.41 -22.83 -5.41
CA GLY A 19 -0.13 -22.55 -4.00
C GLY A 19 1.31 -22.91 -3.60
N ARG A 20 2.21 -23.17 -4.56
CA ARG A 20 3.58 -23.57 -4.27
C ARG A 20 4.44 -22.36 -3.92
N LEU A 21 5.20 -22.47 -2.84
CA LEU A 21 6.26 -21.52 -2.51
C LEU A 21 7.39 -21.65 -3.54
N LEU A 22 7.71 -20.54 -4.21
CA LEU A 22 8.81 -20.47 -5.19
C LEU A 22 10.11 -20.07 -4.50
N HIS A 23 10.08 -18.96 -3.78
CA HIS A 23 11.26 -18.40 -3.10
C HIS A 23 10.91 -17.90 -1.72
N THR A 24 11.83 -18.09 -0.78
CA THR A 24 11.87 -17.38 0.50
C THR A 24 13.10 -16.50 0.47
N VAL A 25 12.90 -15.19 0.44
CA VAL A 25 13.98 -14.22 0.42
C VAL A 25 14.23 -13.69 1.83
N ALA A 26 15.46 -13.80 2.26
CA ALA A 26 15.94 -13.35 3.57
C ALA A 26 17.01 -12.28 3.37
N GLY A 27 17.00 -11.27 4.21
CA GLY A 27 18.03 -10.23 4.15
C GLY A 27 17.73 -9.04 5.04
N HIS A 28 16.44 -8.67 5.20
CA HIS A 28 16.10 -7.66 6.19
C HIS A 28 16.44 -8.14 7.60
N THR A 29 16.93 -7.22 8.42
CA THR A 29 17.36 -7.52 9.81
C THR A 29 16.26 -7.24 10.82
N GLN A 30 15.17 -6.61 10.39
CA GLN A 30 13.99 -6.31 11.19
C GLN A 30 12.71 -6.57 10.40
N GLY A 31 11.54 -6.27 10.98
CA GLY A 31 10.24 -6.52 10.38
C GLY A 31 10.08 -5.91 8.98
N VAL A 32 9.44 -6.62 8.07
CA VAL A 32 9.05 -6.12 6.75
C VAL A 32 7.62 -5.57 6.86
N ASN A 33 7.43 -4.30 6.49
CA ASN A 33 6.16 -3.59 6.62
C ASN A 33 5.38 -3.46 5.31
N GLY A 34 6.08 -3.40 4.19
CA GLY A 34 5.45 -3.20 2.90
C GLY A 34 6.17 -3.89 1.76
N LEU A 35 5.38 -4.22 0.74
CA LEU A 35 5.84 -4.88 -0.47
C LEU A 35 5.16 -4.27 -1.68
N CYS A 36 5.89 -4.16 -2.79
CA CYS A 36 5.27 -3.90 -4.08
C CYS A 36 5.98 -4.68 -5.20
N TRP A 37 5.21 -5.04 -6.21
CA TRP A 37 5.73 -5.58 -7.46
C TRP A 37 6.08 -4.46 -8.42
N THR A 38 7.12 -4.67 -9.22
CA THR A 38 7.32 -3.85 -10.41
C THR A 38 6.29 -4.21 -11.48
N ARG A 39 5.93 -3.24 -12.33
CA ARG A 39 4.88 -3.42 -13.33
C ARG A 39 5.22 -4.48 -14.39
N ASP A 40 6.51 -4.65 -14.67
CA ASP A 40 7.04 -5.69 -15.55
C ASP A 40 7.07 -7.09 -14.89
N SER A 41 6.68 -7.17 -13.61
CA SER A 41 6.70 -8.41 -12.81
C SER A 41 8.09 -9.04 -12.63
N CYS A 42 9.19 -8.31 -12.94
CA CYS A 42 10.54 -8.83 -12.82
C CYS A 42 11.10 -8.74 -11.40
N TYR A 43 10.63 -7.74 -10.63
CA TYR A 43 11.17 -7.47 -9.29
C TYR A 43 10.08 -7.29 -8.24
N VAL A 44 10.47 -7.55 -7.00
CA VAL A 44 9.71 -7.23 -5.79
C VAL A 44 10.52 -6.23 -4.98
N ALA A 45 9.93 -5.11 -4.58
CA ALA A 45 10.53 -4.21 -3.61
C ALA A 45 9.93 -4.46 -2.22
N SER A 46 10.77 -4.43 -1.19
CA SER A 46 10.38 -4.59 0.21
C SER A 46 10.93 -3.45 1.06
N VAL A 47 10.19 -3.06 2.09
CA VAL A 47 10.57 -2.03 3.06
C VAL A 47 10.45 -2.56 4.48
N SER A 48 11.32 -2.07 5.36
CA SER A 48 11.50 -2.66 6.69
C SER A 48 11.79 -1.62 7.76
N ASP A 49 11.62 -2.06 9.02
CA ASP A 49 12.07 -1.35 10.23
C ASP A 49 13.61 -1.22 10.27
N ASP A 50 14.36 -1.99 9.48
CA ASP A 50 15.81 -1.84 9.33
C ASP A 50 16.23 -0.60 8.53
N LYS A 51 15.26 0.26 8.16
CA LYS A 51 15.43 1.53 7.45
C LYS A 51 15.94 1.39 6.02
N THR A 52 15.81 0.19 5.45
CA THR A 52 16.23 -0.10 4.08
C THR A 52 15.06 -0.41 3.17
N VAL A 53 15.17 -0.01 1.90
CA VAL A 53 14.36 -0.53 0.81
C VAL A 53 15.21 -1.55 0.06
N ARG A 54 14.67 -2.72 -0.23
CA ARG A 54 15.39 -3.77 -0.96
C ARG A 54 14.62 -4.19 -2.21
N LEU A 55 15.37 -4.42 -3.26
CA LEU A 55 14.86 -4.90 -4.55
C LEU A 55 15.33 -6.32 -4.78
N TRP A 56 14.40 -7.22 -5.06
CA TRP A 56 14.63 -8.64 -5.25
C TRP A 56 14.21 -9.04 -6.65
N ASP A 57 15.00 -9.87 -7.28
CA ASP A 57 14.66 -10.52 -8.53
C ASP A 57 13.59 -11.61 -8.26
N ALA A 58 12.47 -11.53 -8.95
CA ALA A 58 11.31 -12.37 -8.66
C ALA A 58 11.50 -13.84 -9.14
N ASP A 59 12.29 -14.04 -10.18
CA ASP A 59 12.53 -15.37 -10.76
C ASP A 59 13.58 -16.15 -9.97
N THR A 60 14.62 -15.45 -9.48
CA THR A 60 15.75 -16.08 -8.80
C THR A 60 15.71 -15.96 -7.28
N GLY A 61 14.89 -15.07 -6.74
CA GLY A 61 14.84 -14.73 -5.32
C GLY A 61 16.09 -14.01 -4.80
N ARG A 62 16.97 -13.52 -5.67
CA ARG A 62 18.21 -12.86 -5.26
C ARG A 62 18.04 -11.37 -5.00
N LEU A 63 18.80 -10.86 -4.03
CA LEU A 63 18.91 -9.43 -3.79
C LEU A 63 19.61 -8.76 -4.96
N VAL A 64 18.92 -7.82 -5.60
CA VAL A 64 19.46 -7.02 -6.70
C VAL A 64 20.09 -5.73 -6.15
N ARG A 65 19.40 -5.08 -5.20
CA ARG A 65 19.81 -3.77 -4.70
C ARG A 65 19.28 -3.47 -3.31
N THR A 66 20.03 -2.66 -2.57
CA THR A 66 19.60 -2.07 -1.29
C THR A 66 19.72 -0.56 -1.41
N PHE A 67 18.64 0.14 -1.03
CA PHE A 67 18.60 1.60 -1.00
C PHE A 67 18.67 2.06 0.45
N LEU A 68 19.59 2.97 0.73
CA LEU A 68 19.89 3.51 2.04
C LEU A 68 19.61 5.01 2.07
N GLY A 69 19.04 5.49 3.19
CA GLY A 69 18.78 6.93 3.36
C GLY A 69 17.72 7.27 4.39
N HIS A 70 16.66 6.47 4.53
CA HIS A 70 15.67 6.71 5.57
C HIS A 70 16.30 6.69 6.97
N THR A 71 15.85 7.60 7.82
CA THR A 71 16.39 7.75 9.18
C THR A 71 15.58 7.00 10.22
N SER A 72 14.35 6.55 9.87
CA SER A 72 13.46 5.78 10.73
C SER A 72 12.83 4.61 9.96
N TYR A 73 11.91 3.88 10.60
CA TYR A 73 11.19 2.73 10.04
C TYR A 73 10.44 3.11 8.77
N ILE A 74 10.51 2.27 7.75
CA ILE A 74 9.80 2.48 6.50
C ILE A 74 8.52 1.65 6.52
N MET A 75 7.39 2.29 6.25
CA MET A 75 6.07 1.67 6.33
C MET A 75 5.53 1.23 4.97
N CYS A 76 5.80 2.00 3.93
CA CYS A 76 5.16 1.81 2.63
C CYS A 76 6.13 2.00 1.47
N VAL A 77 5.81 1.33 0.37
CA VAL A 77 6.56 1.40 -0.89
C VAL A 77 5.60 1.24 -2.07
N ALA A 78 5.85 1.99 -3.12
CA ALA A 78 5.14 1.85 -4.39
C ALA A 78 6.11 1.94 -5.57
N CYS A 79 5.75 1.28 -6.67
CA CYS A 79 6.54 1.26 -7.88
C CYS A 79 5.90 2.12 -8.97
N HIS A 80 6.71 2.92 -9.65
CA HIS A 80 6.29 3.70 -10.80
C HIS A 80 5.77 2.79 -11.94
N PRO A 81 4.71 3.18 -12.67
CA PRO A 81 4.14 2.35 -13.75
C PRO A 81 5.12 1.90 -14.83
N LEU A 82 6.19 2.66 -15.08
CA LEU A 82 7.26 2.28 -16.01
C LEU A 82 8.40 1.47 -15.37
N SER A 83 8.27 1.06 -14.11
CA SER A 83 9.31 0.30 -13.37
C SER A 83 10.69 0.99 -13.35
N THR A 84 10.72 2.33 -13.36
CA THR A 84 11.97 3.11 -13.35
C THR A 84 12.30 3.68 -11.99
N LEU A 85 11.28 4.00 -11.21
CA LEU A 85 11.39 4.61 -9.89
C LEU A 85 10.64 3.79 -8.84
N LEU A 86 11.14 3.82 -7.61
CA LEU A 86 10.40 3.43 -6.42
C LEU A 86 10.15 4.67 -5.57
N VAL A 87 9.05 4.67 -4.85
CA VAL A 87 8.77 5.65 -3.80
C VAL A 87 8.59 4.92 -2.48
N SER A 88 9.18 5.43 -1.41
CA SER A 88 9.02 4.89 -0.05
C SER A 88 8.73 5.98 0.95
N GLY A 89 8.05 5.63 2.03
CA GLY A 89 7.71 6.55 3.11
C GLY A 89 7.62 5.83 4.46
N GLY A 90 7.78 6.56 5.53
CA GLY A 90 7.79 5.97 6.85
C GLY A 90 7.74 6.95 8.02
N PHE A 91 8.26 6.52 9.16
CA PHE A 91 8.24 7.25 10.42
C PHE A 91 9.18 8.46 10.47
N ASP A 92 10.04 8.65 9.48
CA ASP A 92 10.83 9.88 9.35
C ASP A 92 10.06 11.02 8.67
N GLU A 93 8.74 10.84 8.44
CA GLU A 93 7.84 11.84 7.87
C GLU A 93 8.17 12.23 6.43
N THR A 94 9.16 11.54 5.83
CA THR A 94 9.66 11.81 4.49
C THR A 94 9.13 10.81 3.46
N ILE A 95 9.04 11.28 2.22
CA ILE A 95 8.90 10.45 1.03
C ILE A 95 10.22 10.51 0.28
N ARG A 96 10.74 9.34 -0.12
CA ARG A 96 11.95 9.24 -0.92
C ARG A 96 11.67 8.58 -2.26
N LEU A 97 12.12 9.21 -3.33
CA LEU A 97 12.11 8.66 -4.67
C LEU A 97 13.48 8.06 -4.99
N TRP A 98 13.48 6.83 -5.47
CA TRP A 98 14.69 6.08 -5.77
C TRP A 98 14.77 5.74 -7.24
N ASP A 99 15.91 5.99 -7.85
CA ASP A 99 16.26 5.50 -9.18
C ASP A 99 16.60 3.99 -9.07
N MET A 100 15.78 3.14 -9.67
CA MET A 100 15.96 1.69 -9.60
C MET A 100 17.22 1.22 -10.31
N GLN A 101 17.62 1.89 -11.39
CA GLN A 101 18.81 1.50 -12.16
C GLN A 101 20.08 1.95 -11.47
N ARG A 102 20.14 3.20 -10.98
CA ARG A 102 21.32 3.75 -10.33
C ARG A 102 21.45 3.34 -8.86
N GLY A 103 20.34 3.05 -8.19
CA GLY A 103 20.29 2.71 -6.77
C GLY A 103 20.50 3.93 -5.86
N THR A 104 20.23 5.12 -6.35
CA THR A 104 20.42 6.37 -5.62
C THR A 104 19.08 7.02 -5.29
N CYS A 105 19.07 7.77 -4.18
CA CYS A 105 17.93 8.63 -3.86
C CYS A 105 17.89 9.78 -4.87
N HIS A 106 16.87 9.81 -5.70
CA HIS A 106 16.66 10.87 -6.66
C HIS A 106 16.13 12.13 -5.98
N ARG A 107 15.24 11.95 -4.98
CA ARG A 107 14.61 13.05 -4.25
C ARG A 107 14.15 12.63 -2.87
N GLU A 108 14.29 13.56 -1.94
CA GLU A 108 13.69 13.49 -0.60
C GLU A 108 12.68 14.62 -0.44
N ILE A 109 11.50 14.32 0.09
CA ILE A 109 10.40 15.25 0.29
C ILE A 109 10.00 15.19 1.76
N ALA A 110 10.06 16.29 2.49
CA ALA A 110 9.42 16.44 3.80
C ALA A 110 7.90 16.47 3.58
N ALA A 111 7.25 15.32 3.74
CA ALA A 111 5.92 15.12 3.21
C ALA A 111 4.81 15.40 4.21
N HIS A 112 4.99 15.01 5.45
CA HIS A 112 3.97 15.04 6.48
C HIS A 112 4.56 15.45 7.83
N SER A 113 3.70 15.65 8.84
CA SER A 113 4.09 15.94 10.22
C SER A 113 3.99 14.72 11.14
N GLU A 114 3.62 13.58 10.57
CA GLU A 114 3.53 12.27 11.20
C GLU A 114 3.94 11.19 10.18
N ALA A 115 4.01 9.94 10.61
CA ALA A 115 4.43 8.82 9.77
C ALA A 115 3.61 8.71 8.47
N VAL A 116 4.30 8.51 7.36
CA VAL A 116 3.70 8.20 6.06
C VAL A 116 3.26 6.73 6.06
N THR A 117 1.96 6.50 5.95
CA THR A 117 1.35 5.18 6.10
C THR A 117 1.21 4.42 4.78
N SER A 118 0.92 5.14 3.69
CA SER A 118 0.72 4.53 2.38
C SER A 118 1.11 5.48 1.25
N LEU A 119 1.50 4.88 0.13
CA LEU A 119 1.90 5.57 -1.09
C LEU A 119 1.32 4.85 -2.30
N ASP A 120 0.92 5.60 -3.31
CA ASP A 120 0.53 5.04 -4.60
C ASP A 120 0.87 6.00 -5.74
N PHE A 121 1.14 5.45 -6.92
CA PHE A 121 1.30 6.22 -8.16
C PHE A 121 0.00 6.26 -8.95
N CYS A 122 -0.29 7.39 -9.59
CA CYS A 122 -1.34 7.43 -10.61
C CYS A 122 -0.96 6.56 -11.82
N ALA A 123 -1.94 6.26 -12.67
CA ALA A 123 -1.78 5.30 -13.76
C ALA A 123 -0.70 5.69 -14.79
N ASP A 124 -0.46 6.98 -14.99
CA ASP A 124 0.58 7.52 -15.88
C ASP A 124 1.90 7.84 -15.18
N GLY A 125 1.96 7.71 -13.84
CA GLY A 125 3.14 7.96 -13.03
C GLY A 125 3.47 9.44 -12.79
N THR A 126 2.65 10.37 -13.25
CA THR A 126 2.92 11.81 -13.10
C THR A 126 2.70 12.32 -11.69
N MET A 127 1.86 11.63 -10.91
CA MET A 127 1.52 12.00 -9.55
C MET A 127 1.74 10.85 -8.56
N ILE A 128 2.08 11.22 -7.33
CA ILE A 128 2.14 10.35 -6.17
C ILE A 128 1.08 10.80 -5.18
N ALA A 129 0.32 9.86 -4.62
CA ALA A 129 -0.52 10.08 -3.45
C ALA A 129 0.18 9.56 -2.22
N SER A 130 0.12 10.29 -1.12
CA SER A 130 0.59 9.88 0.19
C SER A 130 -0.50 10.05 1.24
N SER A 131 -0.56 9.14 2.19
CA SER A 131 -1.38 9.25 3.38
C SER A 131 -0.52 9.20 4.64
N SER A 132 -1.02 9.77 5.73
CA SER A 132 -0.30 9.85 6.99
C SER A 132 -1.23 9.76 8.20
N TYR A 133 -0.63 9.47 9.36
CA TYR A 133 -1.31 9.57 10.65
C TYR A 133 -1.66 11.01 11.05
N ASP A 134 -1.10 12.03 10.34
CA ASP A 134 -1.52 13.43 10.51
C ASP A 134 -2.94 13.72 9.98
N GLY A 135 -3.63 12.72 9.44
CA GLY A 135 -4.99 12.83 8.91
C GLY A 135 -5.06 13.44 7.51
N LEU A 136 -3.93 13.71 6.87
CA LEU A 136 -3.87 14.31 5.56
C LEU A 136 -3.58 13.28 4.47
N ILE A 137 -4.10 13.57 3.29
CA ILE A 137 -3.70 12.94 2.04
C ILE A 137 -3.10 14.03 1.17
N ARG A 138 -1.91 13.82 0.64
CA ARG A 138 -1.24 14.78 -0.23
C ARG A 138 -0.94 14.19 -1.59
N LEU A 139 -1.08 15.03 -2.61
CA LEU A 139 -0.75 14.71 -4.00
C LEU A 139 0.51 15.48 -4.38
N TRP A 140 1.44 14.78 -4.98
CA TRP A 140 2.74 15.31 -5.34
C TRP A 140 3.00 15.15 -6.83
N ASP A 141 3.63 16.13 -7.45
CA ASP A 141 4.21 15.98 -8.77
C ASP A 141 5.45 15.08 -8.68
N THR A 142 5.47 14.00 -9.44
CA THR A 142 6.55 13.01 -9.39
C THR A 142 7.90 13.62 -9.80
N ASN A 143 7.91 14.50 -10.80
CA ASN A 143 9.14 15.09 -11.34
C ASN A 143 9.62 16.27 -10.51
N ALA A 144 8.72 17.19 -10.16
CA ALA A 144 9.07 18.39 -9.41
C ALA A 144 9.20 18.13 -7.89
N GLY A 145 8.51 17.11 -7.35
CA GLY A 145 8.41 16.85 -5.91
C GLY A 145 7.62 17.91 -5.16
N LEU A 146 6.79 18.67 -5.86
CA LEU A 146 5.97 19.73 -5.29
C LEU A 146 4.61 19.17 -4.88
N CYS A 147 4.09 19.64 -3.74
CA CYS A 147 2.73 19.33 -3.32
C CYS A 147 1.74 20.05 -4.21
N LEU A 148 0.98 19.28 -4.99
CA LEU A 148 -0.06 19.78 -5.88
C LEU A 148 -1.36 20.07 -5.13
N ARG A 149 -1.70 19.22 -4.16
CA ARG A 149 -2.96 19.30 -3.42
C ARG A 149 -2.88 18.59 -2.08
N THR A 150 -3.60 19.12 -1.10
CA THR A 150 -3.86 18.45 0.19
C THR A 150 -5.36 18.19 0.31
N LEU A 151 -5.70 16.94 0.66
CA LEU A 151 -7.06 16.50 0.94
C LEU A 151 -7.15 16.23 2.44
N GLN A 152 -8.18 16.78 3.09
CA GLN A 152 -8.40 16.66 4.53
C GLN A 152 -9.88 16.46 4.80
N HIS A 153 -10.21 15.50 5.65
CA HIS A 153 -11.56 15.33 6.19
C HIS A 153 -11.73 16.17 7.46
N THR A 154 -12.95 16.57 7.76
CA THR A 154 -13.27 17.39 8.93
C THR A 154 -12.83 16.77 10.25
N ASP A 155 -12.93 15.45 10.35
CA ASP A 155 -12.65 14.71 11.58
C ASP A 155 -11.15 14.44 11.79
N GLN A 156 -10.31 14.73 10.80
CA GLN A 156 -8.86 14.58 10.83
C GLN A 156 -8.39 13.20 11.33
N ALA A 157 -9.19 12.16 11.07
CA ALA A 157 -8.83 10.80 11.47
C ALA A 157 -7.56 10.34 10.74
N PRO A 158 -6.64 9.66 11.41
CA PRO A 158 -5.45 9.10 10.78
C PRO A 158 -5.79 8.27 9.55
N VAL A 159 -5.08 8.47 8.44
CA VAL A 159 -5.32 7.76 7.19
C VAL A 159 -4.33 6.59 7.10
N GLY A 160 -4.86 5.38 7.00
CA GLY A 160 -4.07 4.16 6.98
C GLY A 160 -3.61 3.74 5.59
N SER A 161 -4.44 3.93 4.57
CA SER A 161 -4.09 3.57 3.19
C SER A 161 -4.68 4.51 2.17
N VAL A 162 -4.01 4.63 1.03
CA VAL A 162 -4.45 5.41 -0.13
C VAL A 162 -4.18 4.65 -1.41
N GLN A 163 -5.12 4.72 -2.36
CA GLN A 163 -4.96 4.15 -3.69
C GLN A 163 -5.64 5.02 -4.74
N PHE A 164 -4.97 5.23 -5.88
CA PHE A 164 -5.61 5.84 -7.04
C PHE A 164 -6.65 4.91 -7.66
N SER A 165 -7.74 5.49 -8.16
CA SER A 165 -8.61 4.76 -9.07
C SER A 165 -7.88 4.48 -10.39
N PRO A 166 -8.27 3.44 -11.15
CA PRO A 166 -7.66 3.13 -12.45
C PRO A 166 -7.71 4.30 -13.44
N SER A 167 -8.69 5.18 -13.28
CA SER A 167 -8.84 6.41 -14.11
C SER A 167 -7.98 7.57 -13.60
N SER A 168 -7.33 7.45 -12.45
CA SER A 168 -6.58 8.52 -11.77
C SER A 168 -7.40 9.78 -11.43
N LEU A 169 -8.74 9.73 -11.54
CA LEU A 169 -9.62 10.86 -11.21
C LEU A 169 -10.04 10.86 -9.72
N HIS A 170 -9.97 9.71 -9.08
CA HIS A 170 -10.39 9.51 -7.71
C HIS A 170 -9.30 8.83 -6.89
N LEU A 171 -9.38 9.04 -5.56
CA LEU A 171 -8.57 8.33 -4.57
C LEU A 171 -9.49 7.57 -3.62
N LEU A 172 -9.12 6.36 -3.31
CA LEU A 172 -9.69 5.58 -2.22
C LEU A 172 -8.78 5.75 -1.00
N ALA A 173 -9.33 6.08 0.14
CA ALA A 173 -8.58 6.22 1.38
C ALA A 173 -9.31 5.53 2.53
N SER A 174 -8.58 4.69 3.28
CA SER A 174 -9.07 4.05 4.51
C SER A 174 -8.54 4.82 5.70
N SER A 175 -9.43 5.22 6.61
CA SER A 175 -9.09 5.98 7.83
C SER A 175 -9.39 5.15 9.07
N LEU A 176 -8.72 5.46 10.18
CA LEU A 176 -8.90 4.76 11.47
C LEU A 176 -10.18 5.19 12.23
N ASP A 177 -11.16 5.69 11.53
CA ASP A 177 -12.51 6.01 11.99
C ASP A 177 -13.58 5.05 11.45
N HIS A 178 -13.16 3.86 11.00
CA HIS A 178 -14.03 2.83 10.44
C HIS A 178 -14.67 3.20 9.09
N VAL A 179 -14.08 4.13 8.34
CA VAL A 179 -14.63 4.60 7.07
C VAL A 179 -13.58 4.50 5.95
N VAL A 180 -13.99 3.95 4.82
CA VAL A 180 -13.25 4.07 3.57
C VAL A 180 -13.91 5.15 2.73
N ARG A 181 -13.16 6.14 2.29
CA ARG A 181 -13.65 7.31 1.55
C ARG A 181 -13.15 7.33 0.11
N LEU A 182 -14.07 7.62 -0.80
CA LEU A 182 -13.76 7.89 -2.20
C LEU A 182 -13.69 9.41 -2.39
N TRP A 183 -12.53 9.90 -2.77
CA TRP A 183 -12.26 11.30 -3.00
C TRP A 183 -12.26 11.64 -4.49
N ASP A 184 -12.89 12.75 -4.84
CA ASP A 184 -12.72 13.42 -6.13
C ASP A 184 -11.49 14.32 -6.02
N ILE A 185 -10.46 14.01 -6.81
CA ILE A 185 -9.18 14.72 -6.77
C ILE A 185 -9.36 16.16 -7.25
N ALA A 186 -10.11 16.36 -8.33
CA ALA A 186 -10.26 17.68 -8.95
C ALA A 186 -10.97 18.68 -8.03
N ASN A 187 -11.97 18.23 -7.29
CA ASN A 187 -12.79 19.08 -6.42
C ASN A 187 -12.39 19.01 -4.93
N ALA A 188 -11.41 18.17 -4.56
CA ALA A 188 -10.94 17.96 -3.20
C ALA A 188 -12.07 17.62 -2.21
N ARG A 189 -13.03 16.80 -2.61
CA ARG A 189 -14.20 16.44 -1.82
C ARG A 189 -14.43 14.93 -1.77
N VAL A 190 -15.02 14.47 -0.67
CA VAL A 190 -15.50 13.09 -0.55
C VAL A 190 -16.75 12.92 -1.41
N VAL A 191 -16.74 11.94 -2.30
CA VAL A 191 -17.87 11.59 -3.16
C VAL A 191 -18.71 10.49 -2.52
N LYS A 192 -18.04 9.50 -1.93
CA LYS A 192 -18.69 8.34 -1.30
C LYS A 192 -17.94 7.91 -0.04
N SER A 193 -18.68 7.32 0.90
CA SER A 193 -18.14 6.72 2.11
C SER A 193 -18.69 5.31 2.26
N TYR A 194 -17.82 4.37 2.62
CA TYR A 194 -18.13 2.95 2.85
C TYR A 194 -17.87 2.64 4.31
N THR A 195 -18.85 2.06 4.97
CA THR A 195 -18.85 1.74 6.40
C THR A 195 -19.13 0.27 6.62
N SER A 196 -19.32 -0.14 7.87
CA SER A 196 -19.63 -1.48 8.34
C SER A 196 -18.43 -2.35 8.72
N HIS A 197 -17.21 -2.04 8.24
CA HIS A 197 -15.99 -2.68 8.71
C HIS A 197 -15.46 -2.04 9.99
N LYS A 198 -14.55 -2.71 10.67
CA LYS A 198 -13.83 -2.17 11.84
C LYS A 198 -12.39 -1.86 11.47
N ASN A 199 -11.96 -0.65 11.77
CA ASN A 199 -10.60 -0.19 11.52
C ASN A 199 -10.27 0.97 12.46
N ALA A 200 -9.74 0.68 13.66
CA ALA A 200 -9.44 1.67 14.70
C ALA A 200 -7.96 1.73 15.09
N GLN A 201 -7.24 0.60 14.97
CA GLN A 201 -5.88 0.46 15.44
C GLN A 201 -4.89 0.15 14.33
N TYR A 202 -5.31 -0.63 13.34
CA TYR A 202 -4.45 -1.13 12.28
C TYR A 202 -4.76 -0.47 10.95
N ALA A 203 -3.74 0.05 10.29
CA ALA A 203 -3.85 0.62 8.95
C ALA A 203 -4.09 -0.48 7.90
N GLY A 204 -5.35 -0.90 7.77
CA GLY A 204 -5.75 -1.88 6.76
C GLY A 204 -5.71 -1.30 5.34
N THR A 205 -5.28 -2.11 4.38
CA THR A 205 -5.28 -1.70 2.96
C THR A 205 -6.69 -1.75 2.38
N SER A 206 -7.02 -0.74 1.56
CA SER A 206 -8.24 -0.71 0.75
C SER A 206 -7.90 -0.61 -0.73
N LEU A 207 -8.65 -1.35 -1.57
CA LEU A 207 -8.35 -1.48 -2.98
C LEU A 207 -9.58 -1.35 -3.86
N PHE A 208 -9.37 -0.85 -5.10
CA PHE A 208 -10.35 -1.00 -6.18
C PHE A 208 -10.23 -2.37 -6.86
N VAL A 209 -11.36 -2.97 -7.14
CA VAL A 209 -11.48 -4.19 -7.95
C VAL A 209 -12.40 -3.89 -9.12
N LEU A 210 -11.92 -4.15 -10.32
CA LEU A 210 -12.73 -4.11 -11.53
C LEU A 210 -13.10 -5.55 -11.91
N ASP A 211 -14.38 -5.87 -11.90
CA ASP A 211 -14.93 -7.16 -12.32
C ASP A 211 -15.84 -6.91 -13.54
N GLY A 212 -15.23 -6.92 -14.72
CA GLY A 212 -15.93 -6.59 -15.96
C GLY A 212 -16.56 -5.19 -15.93
N THR A 213 -17.88 -5.11 -15.78
CA THR A 213 -18.65 -3.85 -15.75
C THR A 213 -18.82 -3.28 -14.34
N HIS A 214 -18.50 -4.04 -13.30
CA HIS A 214 -18.72 -3.63 -11.91
C HIS A 214 -17.40 -3.20 -11.26
N ALA A 215 -17.42 -2.01 -10.68
CA ALA A 215 -16.35 -1.53 -9.83
C ALA A 215 -16.70 -1.81 -8.36
N ARG A 216 -15.78 -2.42 -7.63
CA ARG A 216 -15.94 -2.75 -6.20
C ARG A 216 -14.80 -2.15 -5.38
N VAL A 217 -15.07 -1.91 -4.11
CA VAL A 217 -14.08 -1.57 -3.09
C VAL A 217 -13.89 -2.78 -2.20
N VAL A 218 -12.65 -3.10 -1.88
CA VAL A 218 -12.30 -4.20 -0.96
C VAL A 218 -11.44 -3.64 0.15
N CYS A 219 -11.69 -4.03 1.39
CA CYS A 219 -10.88 -3.65 2.55
C CYS A 219 -10.78 -4.81 3.53
N GLY A 220 -9.60 -4.96 4.14
CA GLY A 220 -9.43 -5.79 5.33
C GLY A 220 -10.04 -5.13 6.56
N SER A 221 -10.40 -5.92 7.56
CA SER A 221 -11.05 -5.44 8.78
C SER A 221 -10.48 -6.09 10.03
N GLU A 222 -10.54 -5.36 11.14
CA GLU A 222 -10.15 -5.86 12.47
C GLU A 222 -11.11 -6.92 13.03
N ASP A 223 -12.28 -7.11 12.42
CA ASP A 223 -13.23 -8.18 12.77
C ASP A 223 -12.93 -9.50 12.03
N HIS A 224 -11.70 -9.71 11.56
CA HIS A 224 -11.18 -10.90 10.90
C HIS A 224 -11.79 -11.18 9.51
N CYS A 225 -12.50 -10.20 8.94
CA CYS A 225 -13.21 -10.34 7.68
C CYS A 225 -12.64 -9.44 6.59
N VAL A 226 -12.87 -9.83 5.36
CA VAL A 226 -12.69 -8.96 4.20
C VAL A 226 -14.05 -8.47 3.74
N TYR A 227 -14.20 -7.17 3.60
CA TYR A 227 -15.42 -6.53 3.11
C TYR A 227 -15.29 -6.14 1.65
N VAL A 228 -16.36 -6.33 0.92
CA VAL A 228 -16.50 -5.96 -0.48
C VAL A 228 -17.76 -5.13 -0.67
N TRP A 229 -17.60 -3.90 -1.14
CA TRP A 229 -18.73 -3.01 -1.46
C TRP A 229 -18.86 -2.77 -2.95
N ASP A 230 -20.06 -2.55 -3.41
CA ASP A 230 -20.31 -1.97 -4.72
C ASP A 230 -20.00 -0.47 -4.69
N VAL A 231 -19.23 -0.01 -5.69
CA VAL A 231 -18.80 1.40 -5.75
C VAL A 231 -20.00 2.34 -5.95
N GLN A 232 -21.04 1.93 -6.65
CA GLN A 232 -22.18 2.80 -6.97
C GLN A 232 -23.21 2.85 -5.85
N THR A 233 -23.64 1.68 -5.37
CA THR A 233 -24.70 1.57 -4.35
C THR A 233 -24.19 1.80 -2.93
N LYS A 234 -22.89 1.59 -2.68
CA LYS A 234 -22.22 1.60 -1.36
C LYS A 234 -22.66 0.43 -0.46
N GLU A 235 -23.42 -0.50 -0.98
CA GLU A 235 -23.86 -1.67 -0.23
C GLU A 235 -22.74 -2.70 -0.11
N VAL A 236 -22.73 -3.43 1.02
CA VAL A 236 -21.85 -4.58 1.21
C VAL A 236 -22.33 -5.72 0.33
N VAL A 237 -21.60 -6.03 -0.71
CA VAL A 237 -21.90 -7.15 -1.63
C VAL A 237 -21.49 -8.47 -1.01
N CYS A 238 -20.36 -8.48 -0.29
CA CYS A 238 -19.83 -9.70 0.30
C CYS A 238 -19.03 -9.37 1.57
N LYS A 239 -19.16 -10.24 2.57
CA LYS A 239 -18.32 -10.28 3.77
C LYS A 239 -17.71 -11.66 3.87
N LEU A 240 -16.40 -11.77 3.75
CA LEU A 240 -15.66 -13.02 3.77
C LEU A 240 -15.01 -13.19 5.15
N ALA A 241 -15.47 -14.17 5.93
CA ALA A 241 -14.81 -14.59 7.17
C ALA A 241 -13.65 -15.52 6.81
N ALA A 242 -12.47 -14.94 6.56
CA ALA A 242 -11.35 -15.63 5.97
C ALA A 242 -10.24 -15.94 6.97
N HIS A 243 -10.16 -15.22 8.08
CA HIS A 243 -9.03 -15.26 8.99
C HIS A 243 -9.46 -15.38 10.46
N ARG A 244 -8.50 -15.69 11.32
CA ARG A 244 -8.69 -15.77 12.79
C ARG A 244 -8.21 -14.54 13.54
N ASP A 245 -7.57 -13.61 12.83
CA ASP A 245 -7.02 -12.38 13.37
C ASP A 245 -7.26 -11.23 12.37
N VAL A 246 -6.82 -10.03 12.75
CA VAL A 246 -6.96 -8.80 11.97
C VAL A 246 -6.44 -8.98 10.54
N VAL A 247 -7.26 -8.64 9.56
CA VAL A 247 -6.86 -8.61 8.15
C VAL A 247 -6.18 -7.29 7.85
N SER A 248 -4.85 -7.30 7.82
CA SER A 248 -4.03 -6.10 7.66
C SER A 248 -3.82 -5.71 6.20
N CYS A 249 -3.83 -6.67 5.28
CA CYS A 249 -3.58 -6.39 3.88
C CYS A 249 -4.48 -7.21 2.96
N VAL A 250 -4.84 -6.60 1.85
CA VAL A 250 -5.52 -7.21 0.72
C VAL A 250 -4.79 -6.87 -0.56
N ALA A 251 -4.81 -7.77 -1.53
CA ALA A 251 -4.22 -7.55 -2.85
C ALA A 251 -5.10 -8.20 -3.91
N VAL A 252 -5.17 -7.57 -5.08
CA VAL A 252 -5.98 -8.03 -6.21
C VAL A 252 -5.08 -8.35 -7.40
N HIS A 253 -5.36 -9.45 -8.07
CA HIS A 253 -4.66 -9.77 -9.30
C HIS A 253 -5.07 -8.80 -10.41
N PRO A 254 -4.13 -8.22 -11.17
CA PRO A 254 -4.42 -7.15 -12.12
C PRO A 254 -5.35 -7.55 -13.28
N THR A 255 -5.41 -8.83 -13.64
CA THR A 255 -6.14 -9.31 -14.83
C THR A 255 -7.08 -10.49 -14.56
N ARG A 256 -7.12 -11.02 -13.35
CA ARG A 256 -7.96 -12.17 -12.98
C ARG A 256 -8.82 -11.82 -11.77
N PRO A 257 -9.99 -12.42 -11.62
CA PRO A 257 -10.84 -12.22 -10.45
C PRO A 257 -10.30 -13.00 -9.23
N LEU A 258 -9.09 -12.67 -8.80
CA LEU A 258 -8.42 -13.27 -7.67
C LEU A 258 -8.08 -12.20 -6.64
N LEU A 259 -8.43 -12.49 -5.40
CA LEU A 259 -8.14 -11.68 -4.23
C LEU A 259 -7.24 -12.49 -3.29
N ALA A 260 -6.21 -11.86 -2.77
CA ALA A 260 -5.40 -12.37 -1.67
C ALA A 260 -5.60 -11.48 -0.45
N SER A 261 -5.66 -12.08 0.73
CA SER A 261 -5.72 -11.38 2.01
C SER A 261 -4.69 -11.96 2.98
N GLY A 262 -4.14 -11.11 3.84
CA GLY A 262 -3.18 -11.50 4.85
C GLY A 262 -3.60 -10.98 6.22
N SER A 263 -3.45 -11.83 7.26
CA SER A 263 -3.73 -11.51 8.64
C SER A 263 -2.46 -11.38 9.48
N LEU A 264 -2.59 -10.81 10.68
CA LEU A 264 -1.48 -10.63 11.61
C LEU A 264 -1.07 -11.95 12.29
N ALA A 265 -1.99 -12.89 12.48
CA ALA A 265 -1.70 -14.21 13.00
C ALA A 265 -1.31 -15.19 11.88
N GLN A 266 -0.70 -16.29 12.29
CA GLN A 266 -0.49 -17.43 11.42
C GLN A 266 -1.79 -18.24 11.35
N ASP A 267 -2.52 -18.08 10.26
CA ASP A 267 -3.72 -18.85 9.95
C ASP A 267 -3.41 -20.08 9.12
#